data_c5585131d058960fbb6705da5cdaf5bc
#
_entry.id   c5585131d058960fbb6705da5cdaf5bc
#
_cell.length_a   1.000
_cell.length_b   1.000
_cell.length_c   1.000
_cell.angle_alpha   90.00
_cell.angle_beta   90.00
_cell.angle_gamma   90.00
#
_symmetry.space_group_name_H-M   'P 1'
#
loop_
_entity.id
_entity.type
_entity.pdbx_description
1 polymer ?
#
loop_
_entity_poly.entity_id
_entity_poly.type
_entity_poly.pdbx_seq_one_letter_code
_entity_poly.pdbx_strand_id
1 'polypeptide(L)'
;MRIKLYGRVIGIFLKKHSFINVLISLQLIAVFVIGIIMTSIIDEKASSYEAVKPLLNGEGLYCGGYFLKDNENGGLLENTDEIKTQLKDVDFISSVNFASLQTGVDTQTNEVKTAYALVYDDYSANLFRPTIEKGSWITDSKQSDDIPQAVITRNYQGYNVNDIAEFETENGTLKVRIIGVIGDNEKYLGANSEYESNEPSYQLMLSTHFNCLNDQLKNKGFTNEEIALKLESLGYSADSIVYNEPVLFFTDKEWNKTDLDSVMSDSLFIKYNRNISDDEKLYNRKYINENLSVLSFAIQFSQLNNNSQTIVYRELYTLMPIMCAIYLLVLIASVSVNAINCKNNIRNEAILYLGGAKRKQLLTINVIYNGLICIVSLIISIAGSLIFYKAGLFSKTVITLGWKPITICLIVCAVYILSLIHI
;
A
#
# COMPACT_ATOMS: atom_id res chain seq x y z
N MET A 1 38.11 -32.15 7.19
CA MET A 1 38.08 -32.07 5.70
C MET A 1 38.29 -30.62 5.28
N ARG A 2 39.20 -30.31 4.35
CA ARG A 2 39.50 -28.93 3.93
C ARG A 2 38.32 -28.34 3.17
N ILE A 3 37.95 -27.08 3.38
CA ILE A 3 36.79 -26.37 2.74
C ILE A 3 36.76 -26.55 1.21
N LYS A 4 37.92 -26.53 0.56
CA LYS A 4 38.09 -26.79 -0.88
C LYS A 4 37.54 -28.15 -1.33
N LEU A 5 37.56 -29.17 -0.45
CA LEU A 5 37.07 -30.52 -0.79
C LEU A 5 35.53 -30.56 -0.77
N TYR A 6 34.90 -29.84 0.20
CA TYR A 6 33.45 -29.70 0.20
C TYR A 6 32.93 -29.07 -1.10
N GLY A 7 33.52 -27.97 -1.53
CA GLY A 7 33.14 -27.29 -2.78
C GLY A 7 33.26 -28.17 -4.02
N ARG A 8 34.35 -28.98 -4.09
CA ARG A 8 34.55 -29.92 -5.22
C ARG A 8 33.52 -31.04 -5.25
N VAL A 9 33.19 -31.64 -4.09
CA VAL A 9 32.17 -32.70 -3.97
C VAL A 9 30.78 -32.15 -4.32
N ILE A 10 30.42 -30.97 -3.82
CA ILE A 10 29.14 -30.32 -4.13
C ILE A 10 29.04 -29.99 -5.61
N GLY A 11 30.11 -29.48 -6.24
CA GLY A 11 30.16 -29.21 -7.68
C GLY A 11 29.95 -30.46 -8.52
N ILE A 12 30.51 -31.61 -8.09
CA ILE A 12 30.27 -32.92 -8.77
C ILE A 12 28.81 -33.32 -8.64
N PHE A 13 28.19 -33.17 -7.46
CA PHE A 13 26.77 -33.53 -7.26
C PHE A 13 25.85 -32.63 -8.09
N LEU A 14 26.09 -31.33 -8.13
CA LEU A 14 25.32 -30.39 -8.96
C LEU A 14 25.38 -30.77 -10.44
N LYS A 15 26.57 -31.14 -10.96
CA LYS A 15 26.74 -31.49 -12.36
C LYS A 15 26.16 -32.87 -12.71
N LYS A 16 26.33 -33.87 -11.83
CA LYS A 16 25.88 -35.25 -12.06
C LYS A 16 24.37 -35.38 -12.09
N HIS A 17 23.67 -34.61 -11.28
CA HIS A 17 22.21 -34.68 -11.13
C HIS A 17 21.52 -33.39 -11.63
N SER A 18 22.07 -32.76 -12.66
CA SER A 18 21.61 -31.43 -13.15
C SER A 18 20.11 -31.38 -13.46
N PHE A 19 19.55 -32.41 -14.13
CA PHE A 19 18.13 -32.47 -14.47
C PHE A 19 17.24 -32.47 -13.20
N ILE A 20 17.57 -33.31 -12.19
CA ILE A 20 16.80 -33.37 -10.94
C ILE A 20 16.93 -32.05 -10.17
N ASN A 21 18.13 -31.45 -10.16
CA ASN A 21 18.36 -30.17 -9.52
C ASN A 21 17.55 -29.03 -10.14
N VAL A 22 17.46 -29.00 -11.48
CA VAL A 22 16.60 -28.05 -12.19
C VAL A 22 15.14 -28.26 -11.83
N LEU A 23 14.67 -29.51 -11.78
CA LEU A 23 13.29 -29.84 -11.40
C LEU A 23 12.97 -29.38 -9.95
N ILE A 24 13.87 -29.65 -8.99
CA ILE A 24 13.74 -29.18 -7.61
C ILE A 24 13.74 -27.67 -7.56
N SER A 25 14.65 -27.02 -8.29
CA SER A 25 14.72 -25.54 -8.33
C SER A 25 13.43 -24.94 -8.88
N LEU A 26 12.84 -25.49 -9.95
CA LEU A 26 11.57 -25.02 -10.51
C LEU A 26 10.41 -25.16 -9.52
N GLN A 27 10.35 -26.27 -8.79
CA GLN A 27 9.33 -26.47 -7.76
C GLN A 27 9.50 -25.49 -6.61
N LEU A 28 10.73 -25.27 -6.12
CA LEU A 28 11.01 -24.29 -5.08
C LEU A 28 10.72 -22.85 -5.53
N ILE A 29 11.05 -22.49 -6.78
CA ILE A 29 10.69 -21.21 -7.37
C ILE A 29 9.16 -21.03 -7.33
N ALA A 30 8.39 -22.04 -7.74
CA ALA A 30 6.93 -21.97 -7.68
C ALA A 30 6.42 -21.77 -6.24
N VAL A 31 6.97 -22.50 -5.26
CA VAL A 31 6.63 -22.33 -3.84
C VAL A 31 6.93 -20.90 -3.35
N PHE A 32 8.10 -20.37 -3.66
CA PHE A 32 8.48 -19.03 -3.22
C PHE A 32 7.65 -17.94 -3.90
N VAL A 33 7.39 -18.06 -5.20
CA VAL A 33 6.54 -17.10 -5.95
C VAL A 33 5.12 -17.10 -5.37
N ILE A 34 4.52 -18.27 -5.15
CA ILE A 34 3.20 -18.36 -4.51
C ILE A 34 3.22 -17.75 -3.11
N GLY A 35 4.25 -18.04 -2.31
CA GLY A 35 4.42 -17.45 -0.97
C GLY A 35 4.54 -15.92 -0.99
N ILE A 36 5.28 -15.36 -1.94
CA ILE A 36 5.43 -13.91 -2.13
C ILE A 36 4.08 -13.29 -2.54
N ILE A 37 3.38 -13.88 -3.50
CA ILE A 37 2.07 -13.39 -3.95
C ILE A 37 1.05 -13.44 -2.81
N MET A 38 0.96 -14.56 -2.08
CA MET A 38 0.04 -14.69 -0.94
C MET A 38 0.27 -13.62 0.11
N THR A 39 1.53 -13.42 0.51
CA THR A 39 1.87 -12.39 1.51
C THR A 39 1.60 -10.99 1.01
N SER A 40 1.82 -10.73 -0.27
CA SER A 40 1.53 -9.42 -0.87
C SER A 40 0.03 -9.11 -0.87
N ILE A 41 -0.82 -10.08 -1.22
CA ILE A 41 -2.28 -9.92 -1.17
C ILE A 41 -2.74 -9.65 0.26
N ILE A 42 -2.21 -10.40 1.23
CA ILE A 42 -2.55 -10.18 2.64
C ILE A 42 -2.12 -8.79 3.10
N ASP A 43 -0.89 -8.39 2.77
CA ASP A 43 -0.37 -7.08 3.17
C ASP A 43 -1.16 -5.94 2.51
N GLU A 44 -1.51 -6.04 1.24
CA GLU A 44 -2.30 -5.02 0.55
C GLU A 44 -3.67 -4.84 1.18
N LYS A 45 -4.38 -5.94 1.44
CA LYS A 45 -5.75 -5.90 1.98
C LYS A 45 -5.79 -5.57 3.47
N ALA A 46 -4.88 -6.13 4.25
CA ALA A 46 -4.88 -5.95 5.70
C ALA A 46 -4.17 -4.68 6.16
N SER A 47 -3.06 -4.27 5.52
CA SER A 47 -2.24 -3.15 6.01
C SER A 47 -2.98 -1.83 6.07
N SER A 48 -3.76 -1.53 5.02
CA SER A 48 -4.56 -0.29 4.95
C SER A 48 -5.65 -0.24 6.02
N TYR A 49 -6.31 -1.37 6.27
CA TYR A 49 -7.29 -1.47 7.34
C TYR A 49 -6.65 -1.42 8.74
N GLU A 50 -5.57 -2.17 8.96
CA GLU A 50 -4.87 -2.20 10.25
C GLU A 50 -4.33 -0.81 10.66
N ALA A 51 -3.98 0.05 9.69
CA ALA A 51 -3.55 1.42 9.97
C ALA A 51 -4.68 2.28 10.57
N VAL A 52 -5.90 2.18 10.05
CA VAL A 52 -7.05 2.97 10.53
C VAL A 52 -7.87 2.28 11.62
N LYS A 53 -7.66 0.99 11.84
CA LYS A 53 -8.36 0.17 12.84
C LYS A 53 -8.31 0.73 14.27
N PRO A 54 -7.19 1.30 14.77
CA PRO A 54 -7.16 1.90 16.10
C PRO A 54 -8.18 3.03 16.29
N LEU A 55 -8.43 3.81 15.23
CA LEU A 55 -9.49 4.82 15.23
C LEU A 55 -10.88 4.14 15.20
N LEU A 56 -11.08 3.20 14.30
CA LEU A 56 -12.36 2.53 14.07
C LEU A 56 -12.81 1.63 15.23
N ASN A 57 -11.90 1.18 16.08
CA ASN A 57 -12.22 0.46 17.33
C ASN A 57 -12.73 1.39 18.45
N GLY A 58 -12.62 2.70 18.26
CA GLY A 58 -13.18 3.69 19.18
C GLY A 58 -14.66 3.99 18.92
N GLU A 59 -15.23 4.78 19.79
CA GLU A 59 -16.57 5.38 19.61
C GLU A 59 -16.41 6.72 18.88
N GLY A 60 -17.16 6.93 17.79
CA GLY A 60 -17.04 8.16 17.03
C GLY A 60 -17.76 8.14 15.69
N LEU A 61 -17.59 9.23 14.93
CA LEU A 61 -18.14 9.43 13.59
C LEU A 61 -17.03 9.76 12.59
N TYR A 62 -17.13 9.20 11.41
CA TYR A 62 -16.44 9.65 10.21
C TYR A 62 -17.41 10.44 9.35
N CYS A 63 -17.00 11.59 8.88
CA CYS A 63 -17.74 12.41 7.96
C CYS A 63 -16.83 12.68 6.75
N GLY A 64 -17.28 12.29 5.55
CA GLY A 64 -16.51 12.44 4.32
C GLY A 64 -17.26 13.30 3.30
N GLY A 65 -16.50 13.97 2.41
CA GLY A 65 -17.05 14.82 1.37
C GLY A 65 -17.67 16.11 1.90
N TYR A 66 -16.99 16.77 2.82
CA TYR A 66 -17.55 17.81 3.66
C TYR A 66 -17.36 19.22 3.09
N PHE A 67 -18.48 19.94 2.95
CA PHE A 67 -18.49 21.40 2.86
C PHE A 67 -19.17 21.94 4.12
N LEU A 68 -18.43 22.71 4.90
CA LEU A 68 -18.99 23.36 6.08
C LEU A 68 -20.04 24.39 5.61
N LYS A 69 -21.19 24.41 6.29
CA LYS A 69 -22.25 25.35 5.99
C LYS A 69 -21.83 26.75 6.42
N ASP A 70 -22.16 27.77 5.61
CA ASP A 70 -22.01 29.16 6.00
C ASP A 70 -22.72 29.42 7.33
N ASN A 71 -22.05 30.10 8.25
CA ASN A 71 -22.71 30.63 9.43
C ASN A 71 -23.63 31.78 9.03
N GLU A 72 -24.52 32.23 9.93
CA GLU A 72 -25.49 33.32 9.69
C GLU A 72 -24.84 34.61 9.16
N ASN A 73 -23.52 34.78 9.31
CA ASN A 73 -22.74 35.91 8.83
C ASN A 73 -21.99 35.69 7.53
N GLY A 74 -22.21 34.54 6.85
CA GLY A 74 -21.60 34.21 5.54
C GLY A 74 -20.16 33.72 5.62
N GLY A 75 -19.66 33.34 6.80
CA GLY A 75 -18.34 32.70 6.97
C GLY A 75 -18.46 31.18 7.04
N LEU A 76 -17.50 30.47 6.47
CA LEU A 76 -17.34 29.03 6.69
C LEU A 76 -16.99 28.76 8.16
N LEU A 77 -17.46 27.65 8.72
CA LEU A 77 -16.98 27.20 10.03
C LEU A 77 -15.51 26.79 9.87
N GLU A 78 -14.61 27.70 10.20
CA GLU A 78 -13.18 27.58 9.92
C GLU A 78 -12.45 26.67 10.90
N ASN A 79 -13.10 26.28 12.02
CA ASN A 79 -12.36 25.64 13.10
C ASN A 79 -13.08 24.41 13.67
N THR A 80 -12.38 23.29 13.74
CA THR A 80 -12.83 22.07 14.43
C THR A 80 -13.23 22.32 15.89
N ASP A 81 -12.65 23.35 16.54
CA ASP A 81 -13.00 23.76 17.90
C ASP A 81 -14.42 24.34 17.98
N GLU A 82 -14.89 25.07 16.99
CA GLU A 82 -16.26 25.56 16.92
C GLU A 82 -17.26 24.41 16.78
N ILE A 83 -16.97 23.46 15.90
CA ILE A 83 -17.78 22.24 15.77
C ILE A 83 -17.82 21.49 17.11
N LYS A 84 -16.67 21.37 17.78
CA LYS A 84 -16.56 20.69 19.08
C LYS A 84 -17.43 21.32 20.16
N THR A 85 -17.60 22.65 20.18
CA THR A 85 -18.45 23.34 21.17
C THR A 85 -19.94 23.03 21.00
N GLN A 86 -20.37 22.69 19.80
CA GLN A 86 -21.76 22.38 19.45
C GLN A 86 -22.13 20.90 19.67
N LEU A 87 -21.14 20.02 19.66
CA LEU A 87 -21.33 18.59 19.85
C LEU A 87 -21.25 18.18 21.33
N LYS A 88 -21.90 17.07 21.67
CA LYS A 88 -21.94 16.53 23.04
C LYS A 88 -20.86 15.47 23.22
N ASP A 89 -20.18 15.55 24.37
CA ASP A 89 -19.23 14.54 24.86
C ASP A 89 -18.16 14.09 23.84
N VAL A 90 -17.61 15.05 23.11
CA VAL A 90 -16.54 14.84 22.12
C VAL A 90 -15.18 14.96 22.81
N ASP A 91 -14.35 13.95 22.61
CA ASP A 91 -12.96 13.91 23.06
C ASP A 91 -12.11 14.84 22.18
N PHE A 92 -12.03 14.52 20.88
CA PHE A 92 -11.38 15.38 19.91
C PHE A 92 -12.03 15.28 18.52
N ILE A 93 -11.74 16.27 17.69
CA ILE A 93 -12.02 16.29 16.27
C ILE A 93 -10.69 16.43 15.53
N SER A 94 -10.49 15.60 14.51
CA SER A 94 -9.36 15.68 13.59
C SER A 94 -9.89 15.89 12.18
N SER A 95 -9.17 16.62 11.36
CA SER A 95 -9.60 16.95 10.00
C SER A 95 -8.53 16.69 8.95
N VAL A 96 -8.99 16.37 7.75
CA VAL A 96 -8.27 16.53 6.50
C VAL A 96 -8.98 17.64 5.74
N ASN A 97 -8.30 18.70 5.46
CA ASN A 97 -8.87 19.84 4.75
C ASN A 97 -8.39 19.85 3.30
N PHE A 98 -9.20 20.42 2.41
CA PHE A 98 -8.97 20.42 0.98
C PHE A 98 -8.92 21.86 0.43
N ALA A 99 -7.97 22.12 -0.44
CA ALA A 99 -7.90 23.34 -1.22
C ALA A 99 -7.51 23.05 -2.68
N SER A 100 -7.88 23.95 -3.57
CA SER A 100 -7.48 23.90 -4.98
C SER A 100 -6.45 24.99 -5.25
N LEU A 101 -5.34 24.63 -5.88
CA LEU A 101 -4.25 25.52 -6.27
C LEU A 101 -4.17 25.56 -7.79
N GLN A 102 -4.07 26.74 -8.36
CA GLN A 102 -3.89 26.89 -9.81
C GLN A 102 -2.40 26.76 -10.13
N THR A 103 -2.05 25.98 -11.16
CA THR A 103 -0.67 25.77 -11.61
C THR A 103 -0.33 26.49 -12.91
N GLY A 104 -1.27 27.31 -13.42
CA GLY A 104 -1.15 28.03 -14.69
C GLY A 104 -2.25 27.69 -15.68
N VAL A 105 -2.12 28.18 -16.89
CA VAL A 105 -3.08 27.92 -17.98
C VAL A 105 -2.40 27.07 -19.05
N ASP A 106 -3.05 26.00 -19.48
CA ASP A 106 -2.59 25.25 -20.65
C ASP A 106 -2.70 26.10 -21.90
N THR A 107 -1.58 26.37 -22.54
CA THR A 107 -1.52 27.23 -23.74
C THR A 107 -2.16 26.61 -24.97
N GLN A 108 -2.42 25.32 -24.99
CA GLN A 108 -3.04 24.60 -26.11
C GLN A 108 -4.55 24.48 -25.96
N THR A 109 -5.02 24.16 -24.74
CA THR A 109 -6.45 23.95 -24.44
C THR A 109 -7.12 25.16 -23.83
N ASN A 110 -6.35 26.15 -23.36
CA ASN A 110 -6.80 27.29 -22.57
C ASN A 110 -7.47 26.91 -21.25
N GLU A 111 -7.21 25.67 -20.76
CA GLU A 111 -7.72 25.17 -19.50
C GLU A 111 -6.79 25.56 -18.36
N VAL A 112 -7.38 25.92 -17.23
CA VAL A 112 -6.64 26.20 -16.01
C VAL A 112 -6.12 24.89 -15.44
N LYS A 113 -4.78 24.75 -15.33
CA LYS A 113 -4.16 23.63 -14.63
C LYS A 113 -4.28 23.85 -13.14
N THR A 114 -4.72 22.83 -12.44
CA THR A 114 -4.90 22.85 -10.99
C THR A 114 -3.99 21.83 -10.32
N ALA A 115 -3.79 21.99 -9.04
CA ALA A 115 -3.29 20.97 -8.13
C ALA A 115 -4.19 20.97 -6.90
N TYR A 116 -4.34 19.83 -6.28
CA TYR A 116 -5.12 19.73 -5.05
C TYR A 116 -4.20 19.75 -3.85
N ALA A 117 -4.58 20.47 -2.80
CA ALA A 117 -3.89 20.46 -1.53
C ALA A 117 -4.75 19.74 -0.49
N LEU A 118 -4.15 18.78 0.22
CA LEU A 118 -4.71 18.16 1.41
C LEU A 118 -3.91 18.61 2.62
N VAL A 119 -4.58 19.22 3.57
CA VAL A 119 -3.99 19.77 4.79
C VAL A 119 -4.39 18.90 5.96
N TYR A 120 -3.41 18.29 6.60
CA TYR A 120 -3.58 17.38 7.70
C TYR A 120 -3.25 18.05 9.04
N ASP A 121 -4.11 17.89 10.01
CA ASP A 121 -3.74 18.11 11.39
C ASP A 121 -2.73 17.06 11.89
N ASP A 122 -2.18 17.28 13.07
CA ASP A 122 -1.16 16.38 13.63
C ASP A 122 -1.66 14.94 13.81
N TYR A 123 -2.94 14.74 14.08
CA TYR A 123 -3.51 13.41 14.24
C TYR A 123 -3.68 12.70 12.92
N SER A 124 -4.34 13.35 11.94
CA SER A 124 -4.57 12.80 10.60
C SER A 124 -3.27 12.47 9.88
N ALA A 125 -2.25 13.35 10.00
CA ALA A 125 -0.93 13.13 9.40
C ALA A 125 -0.21 11.87 9.92
N ASN A 126 -0.53 11.45 11.15
CA ASN A 126 0.03 10.26 11.77
C ASN A 126 -0.88 9.02 11.73
N LEU A 127 -2.18 9.20 11.47
CA LEU A 127 -3.16 8.12 11.41
C LEU A 127 -2.87 7.17 10.25
N PHE A 128 -2.59 7.70 9.08
CA PHE A 128 -2.27 6.93 7.90
C PHE A 128 -1.08 7.54 7.17
N ARG A 129 -0.04 6.73 6.98
CA ARG A 129 1.17 7.15 6.27
C ARG A 129 1.26 6.40 4.95
N PRO A 130 1.16 7.11 3.82
CA PRO A 130 1.37 6.49 2.51
C PRO A 130 2.82 6.01 2.34
N THR A 131 3.02 5.08 1.42
CA THR A 131 4.36 4.68 1.03
C THR A 131 5.03 5.79 0.24
N ILE A 132 6.15 6.29 0.73
CA ILE A 132 6.93 7.34 0.07
C ILE A 132 7.89 6.70 -0.93
N GLU A 133 7.80 7.10 -2.20
CA GLU A 133 8.72 6.63 -3.24
C GLU A 133 10.09 7.29 -3.10
N LYS A 134 10.11 8.60 -2.81
CA LYS A 134 11.34 9.39 -2.64
C LYS A 134 11.13 10.43 -1.54
N GLY A 135 12.15 10.70 -0.76
CA GLY A 135 12.11 11.72 0.29
C GLY A 135 11.50 11.23 1.59
N SER A 136 10.72 12.09 2.26
CA SER A 136 10.13 11.81 3.58
C SER A 136 8.66 12.26 3.63
N TRP A 137 7.91 11.69 4.57
CA TRP A 137 6.54 12.10 4.85
C TRP A 137 6.50 13.46 5.56
N ILE A 138 5.37 14.16 5.48
CA ILE A 138 5.19 15.52 6.03
C ILE A 138 5.54 15.66 7.51
N THR A 139 5.35 14.61 8.32
CA THR A 139 5.67 14.62 9.76
C THR A 139 7.13 14.29 10.07
N ASP A 140 7.90 13.81 9.11
CA ASP A 140 9.28 13.35 9.32
C ASP A 140 10.31 14.42 8.96
N SER A 141 9.87 15.55 8.35
CA SER A 141 10.75 16.66 7.99
C SER A 141 11.25 17.38 9.23
N LYS A 142 12.57 17.51 9.32
CA LYS A 142 13.25 18.25 10.39
C LYS A 142 13.75 19.63 9.94
N GLN A 143 13.55 19.97 8.68
CA GLN A 143 13.99 21.27 8.16
C GLN A 143 12.97 22.34 8.55
N SER A 144 13.45 23.38 9.23
CA SER A 144 12.70 24.61 9.42
C SER A 144 13.07 25.55 8.28
N ASP A 145 12.17 25.75 7.35
CA ASP A 145 12.32 26.67 6.22
C ASP A 145 11.19 27.70 6.25
N ASP A 146 11.44 28.89 5.74
CA ASP A 146 10.38 29.90 5.57
C ASP A 146 9.45 29.54 4.40
N ILE A 147 9.93 28.70 3.46
CA ILE A 147 9.13 28.20 2.33
C ILE A 147 8.28 27.03 2.82
N PRO A 148 6.95 27.04 2.61
CA PRO A 148 6.09 25.93 2.91
C PRO A 148 6.58 24.61 2.33
N GLN A 149 6.51 23.54 3.10
CA GLN A 149 6.96 22.21 2.69
C GLN A 149 5.76 21.29 2.44
N ALA A 150 5.82 20.53 1.36
CA ALA A 150 4.79 19.56 1.01
C ALA A 150 5.37 18.25 0.45
N VAL A 151 4.60 17.18 0.61
CA VAL A 151 4.77 15.95 -0.15
C VAL A 151 3.83 16.02 -1.35
N ILE A 152 4.25 15.54 -2.51
CA ILE A 152 3.45 15.55 -3.73
C ILE A 152 3.24 14.12 -4.24
N THR A 153 2.10 13.85 -4.88
CA THR A 153 1.93 12.61 -5.65
C THR A 153 2.84 12.63 -6.88
N ARG A 154 3.11 11.47 -7.47
CA ARG A 154 3.75 11.40 -8.77
C ARG A 154 2.98 12.30 -9.74
N ASN A 155 3.70 13.13 -10.50
CA ASN A 155 3.11 14.20 -11.29
C ASN A 155 3.76 14.29 -12.67
N TYR A 156 2.97 14.70 -13.65
CA TYR A 156 3.42 14.90 -15.04
C TYR A 156 4.34 16.11 -15.21
N GLN A 157 4.35 17.03 -14.25
CA GLN A 157 5.21 18.22 -14.24
C GLN A 157 6.66 17.86 -13.89
N GLY A 158 6.91 16.67 -13.32
CA GLY A 158 8.23 16.15 -13.05
C GLY A 158 8.88 16.65 -11.75
N TYR A 159 8.12 17.30 -10.87
CA TYR A 159 8.64 17.75 -9.58
C TYR A 159 9.17 16.58 -8.75
N ASN A 160 10.34 16.76 -8.18
CA ASN A 160 11.05 15.81 -7.35
C ASN A 160 11.42 16.42 -5.99
N VAL A 161 11.99 15.61 -5.12
CA VAL A 161 12.46 16.03 -3.79
C VAL A 161 13.48 17.16 -3.91
N ASN A 162 13.32 18.20 -3.11
CA ASN A 162 14.03 19.47 -3.05
C ASN A 162 13.70 20.48 -4.18
N ASP A 163 12.85 20.15 -5.12
CA ASP A 163 12.37 21.13 -6.08
C ASP A 163 11.44 22.15 -5.40
N ILE A 164 11.37 23.35 -5.97
CA ILE A 164 10.41 24.36 -5.59
C ILE A 164 9.33 24.40 -6.68
N ALA A 165 8.13 23.96 -6.30
CA ALA A 165 6.95 24.08 -7.14
C ALA A 165 6.33 25.47 -6.97
N GLU A 166 5.87 26.07 -8.06
CA GLU A 166 5.23 27.39 -8.07
C GLU A 166 3.76 27.24 -8.48
N PHE A 167 2.87 27.84 -7.69
CA PHE A 167 1.42 27.83 -7.90
C PHE A 167 0.91 29.26 -7.94
N GLU A 168 0.01 29.55 -8.84
CA GLU A 168 -0.67 30.85 -8.89
C GLU A 168 -1.84 30.84 -7.91
N THR A 169 -1.94 31.87 -7.09
CA THR A 169 -3.01 32.10 -6.13
C THR A 169 -3.55 33.50 -6.28
N GLU A 170 -4.70 33.80 -5.69
CA GLU A 170 -5.27 35.14 -5.66
C GLU A 170 -4.31 36.19 -5.04
N ASN A 171 -3.46 35.73 -4.11
CA ASN A 171 -2.50 36.58 -3.41
C ASN A 171 -1.11 36.65 -4.07
N GLY A 172 -0.94 36.02 -5.24
CA GLY A 172 0.34 35.96 -5.97
C GLY A 172 0.88 34.54 -6.13
N THR A 173 2.18 34.42 -6.40
CA THR A 173 2.83 33.14 -6.65
C THR A 173 3.23 32.49 -5.32
N LEU A 174 2.59 31.36 -4.98
CA LEU A 174 2.98 30.51 -3.88
C LEU A 174 4.15 29.60 -4.28
N LYS A 175 5.20 29.59 -3.49
CA LYS A 175 6.35 28.68 -3.64
C LYS A 175 6.28 27.60 -2.59
N VAL A 176 6.37 26.34 -3.01
CA VAL A 176 6.29 25.17 -2.13
C VAL A 176 7.52 24.29 -2.36
N ARG A 177 8.23 23.93 -1.30
CA ARG A 177 9.34 22.98 -1.35
C ARG A 177 8.81 21.55 -1.27
N ILE A 178 9.14 20.74 -2.26
CA ILE A 178 8.78 19.32 -2.27
C ILE A 178 9.77 18.53 -1.41
N ILE A 179 9.28 17.90 -0.33
CA ILE A 179 10.09 17.09 0.59
C ILE A 179 9.93 15.59 0.37
N GLY A 180 8.91 15.17 -0.36
CA GLY A 180 8.67 13.77 -0.68
C GLY A 180 7.76 13.59 -1.88
N VAL A 181 7.82 12.41 -2.49
CA VAL A 181 6.99 12.02 -3.62
C VAL A 181 6.33 10.68 -3.31
N ILE A 182 5.00 10.62 -3.44
CA ILE A 182 4.20 9.40 -3.33
C ILE A 182 4.09 8.76 -4.72
N GLY A 183 4.28 7.45 -4.80
CA GLY A 183 4.15 6.69 -6.05
C GLY A 183 2.72 6.62 -6.57
N ASP A 184 2.57 6.13 -7.81
CA ASP A 184 1.27 5.81 -8.37
C ASP A 184 0.58 4.69 -7.62
N ASN A 185 -0.76 4.75 -7.53
CA ASN A 185 -1.61 3.75 -6.87
C ASN A 185 -1.35 3.59 -5.36
N GLU A 186 -0.63 4.53 -4.75
CA GLU A 186 -0.48 4.55 -3.30
C GLU A 186 -1.69 5.20 -2.64
N LYS A 187 -2.10 4.61 -1.51
CA LYS A 187 -3.24 5.11 -0.74
C LYS A 187 -2.80 6.22 0.20
N TYR A 188 -3.68 7.18 0.38
CA TYR A 188 -3.52 8.27 1.34
C TYR A 188 -4.86 8.57 2.03
N LEU A 189 -4.81 9.22 3.18
CA LEU A 189 -6.00 9.60 3.93
C LEU A 189 -6.70 10.77 3.22
N GLY A 190 -8.00 10.61 2.96
CA GLY A 190 -8.85 11.59 2.28
C GLY A 190 -10.17 10.95 1.88
N ALA A 191 -11.22 11.73 1.69
CA ALA A 191 -12.52 11.22 1.29
C ALA A 191 -12.46 10.59 -0.10
N ASN A 192 -12.85 9.33 -0.19
CA ASN A 192 -12.91 8.63 -1.46
C ASN A 192 -14.27 8.88 -2.14
N SER A 193 -14.32 9.87 -3.01
CA SER A 193 -15.52 10.22 -3.78
C SER A 193 -15.92 9.16 -4.82
N GLU A 194 -15.05 8.22 -5.15
CA GLU A 194 -15.30 7.14 -6.11
C GLU A 194 -15.83 5.86 -5.45
N TYR A 195 -16.10 5.90 -4.15
CA TYR A 195 -16.59 4.72 -3.43
C TYR A 195 -18.09 4.50 -3.70
N GLU A 196 -18.39 3.50 -4.51
CA GLU A 196 -19.76 3.17 -4.96
C GLU A 196 -20.44 2.04 -4.16
N SER A 197 -19.82 1.51 -3.11
CA SER A 197 -20.38 0.39 -2.38
C SER A 197 -21.54 0.80 -1.46
N ASN A 198 -22.59 -0.03 -1.43
CA ASN A 198 -23.71 0.11 -0.48
C ASN A 198 -23.28 -0.19 0.98
N GLU A 199 -22.12 -0.78 1.20
CA GLU A 199 -21.57 -1.12 2.51
C GLU A 199 -20.36 -0.24 2.81
N PRO A 200 -20.55 0.90 3.52
CA PRO A 200 -19.45 1.81 3.82
C PRO A 200 -18.40 1.12 4.68
N SER A 201 -17.14 1.23 4.27
CA SER A 201 -15.97 0.62 4.93
C SER A 201 -14.83 1.61 5.08
N TYR A 202 -13.69 1.17 5.64
CA TYR A 202 -12.47 1.97 5.75
C TYR A 202 -12.00 2.56 4.41
N GLN A 203 -12.39 1.97 3.29
CA GLN A 203 -12.02 2.45 1.95
C GLN A 203 -12.59 3.84 1.63
N LEU A 204 -13.68 4.26 2.30
CA LEU A 204 -14.18 5.62 2.22
C LEU A 204 -13.20 6.69 2.73
N MET A 205 -12.32 6.30 3.63
CA MET A 205 -11.35 7.19 4.28
C MET A 205 -10.03 7.29 3.50
N LEU A 206 -9.87 6.48 2.45
CA LEU A 206 -8.62 6.35 1.72
C LEU A 206 -8.84 6.60 0.24
N SER A 207 -8.15 7.58 -0.28
CA SER A 207 -8.07 7.87 -1.71
C SER A 207 -6.79 7.31 -2.32
N THR A 208 -6.75 7.21 -3.64
CA THR A 208 -5.57 6.84 -4.41
C THR A 208 -5.38 7.83 -5.55
N HIS A 209 -4.13 8.08 -5.90
CA HIS A 209 -3.79 8.93 -7.04
C HIS A 209 -3.07 8.13 -8.12
N PHE A 210 -3.37 8.43 -9.36
CA PHE A 210 -2.65 7.99 -10.54
C PHE A 210 -2.21 9.21 -11.32
N ASN A 211 -0.95 9.26 -11.71
CA ASN A 211 -0.44 10.34 -12.54
C ASN A 211 -1.13 10.39 -13.92
N CYS A 212 -1.65 9.25 -14.41
CA CYS A 212 -2.29 9.14 -15.70
C CYS A 212 -3.69 8.50 -15.57
N LEU A 213 -4.69 9.14 -16.16
CA LEU A 213 -6.07 8.65 -16.20
C LEU A 213 -6.17 7.28 -16.90
N ASN A 214 -5.39 7.07 -17.95
CA ASN A 214 -5.36 5.80 -18.67
C ASN A 214 -4.96 4.65 -17.75
N ASP A 215 -3.95 4.86 -16.89
CA ASP A 215 -3.49 3.86 -15.91
C ASP A 215 -4.51 3.65 -14.79
N GLN A 216 -5.19 4.70 -14.36
CA GLN A 216 -6.30 4.61 -13.41
C GLN A 216 -7.44 3.74 -13.95
N LEU A 217 -7.88 3.99 -15.19
CA LEU A 217 -8.94 3.20 -15.83
C LEU A 217 -8.51 1.74 -16.04
N LYS A 218 -7.26 1.51 -16.46
CA LYS A 218 -6.70 0.18 -16.58
C LYS A 218 -6.66 -0.57 -15.25
N ASN A 219 -6.32 0.12 -14.17
CA ASN A 219 -6.35 -0.46 -12.82
C ASN A 219 -7.77 -0.82 -12.36
N LYS A 220 -8.78 -0.07 -12.79
CA LYS A 220 -10.21 -0.38 -12.58
C LYS A 220 -10.69 -1.57 -13.43
N GLY A 221 -9.86 -2.09 -14.33
CA GLY A 221 -10.14 -3.26 -15.14
C GLY A 221 -10.74 -2.97 -16.51
N PHE A 222 -10.75 -1.72 -16.96
CA PHE A 222 -11.18 -1.36 -18.31
C PHE A 222 -10.21 -1.91 -19.37
N THR A 223 -10.72 -2.40 -20.46
CA THR A 223 -9.95 -2.78 -21.65
C THR A 223 -9.47 -1.53 -22.39
N ASN A 224 -8.48 -1.68 -23.26
CA ASN A 224 -7.98 -0.54 -24.05
C ASN A 224 -9.08 0.10 -24.92
N GLU A 225 -10.02 -0.68 -25.42
CA GLU A 225 -11.18 -0.19 -26.20
C GLU A 225 -12.13 0.62 -25.34
N GLU A 226 -12.43 0.16 -24.13
CA GLU A 226 -13.28 0.86 -23.16
C GLU A 226 -12.61 2.15 -22.66
N ILE A 227 -11.28 2.14 -22.49
CA ILE A 227 -10.51 3.35 -22.14
C ILE A 227 -10.61 4.38 -23.27
N ALA A 228 -10.40 3.97 -24.53
CA ALA A 228 -10.54 4.86 -25.68
C ALA A 228 -11.92 5.51 -25.74
N LEU A 229 -13.00 4.73 -25.60
CA LEU A 229 -14.37 5.23 -25.57
C LEU A 229 -14.61 6.19 -24.37
N LYS A 230 -14.03 5.88 -23.21
CA LYS A 230 -14.15 6.75 -22.04
C LYS A 230 -13.44 8.08 -22.26
N LEU A 231 -12.24 8.08 -22.84
CA LEU A 231 -11.49 9.30 -23.19
C LEU A 231 -12.28 10.16 -24.20
N GLU A 232 -12.84 9.54 -25.24
CA GLU A 232 -13.69 10.24 -26.20
C GLU A 232 -14.91 10.87 -25.54
N SER A 233 -15.55 10.17 -24.61
CA SER A 233 -16.69 10.69 -23.85
C SER A 233 -16.34 11.92 -22.97
N LEU A 234 -15.05 12.07 -22.61
CA LEU A 234 -14.50 13.20 -21.87
C LEU A 234 -13.94 14.31 -22.78
N GLY A 235 -14.06 14.15 -24.11
CA GLY A 235 -13.60 15.13 -25.09
C GLY A 235 -12.15 14.99 -25.51
N TYR A 236 -11.46 13.92 -25.12
CA TYR A 236 -10.08 13.64 -25.52
C TYR A 236 -10.06 12.72 -26.76
N SER A 237 -8.95 12.68 -27.47
CA SER A 237 -8.78 11.69 -28.53
C SER A 237 -8.55 10.30 -27.93
N ALA A 238 -9.00 9.23 -28.62
CA ALA A 238 -8.90 7.83 -28.17
C ALA A 238 -7.48 7.41 -27.76
N ASP A 239 -6.45 7.97 -28.43
CA ASP A 239 -5.04 7.67 -28.19
C ASP A 239 -4.35 8.67 -27.27
N SER A 240 -5.09 9.62 -26.68
CA SER A 240 -4.52 10.62 -25.78
C SER A 240 -4.03 10.01 -24.49
N ILE A 241 -2.91 10.52 -23.97
CA ILE A 241 -2.47 10.30 -22.60
C ILE A 241 -2.97 11.50 -21.79
N VAL A 242 -3.92 11.25 -20.88
CA VAL A 242 -4.50 12.26 -20.02
C VAL A 242 -3.89 12.16 -18.63
N TYR A 243 -3.33 13.27 -18.16
CA TYR A 243 -2.72 13.33 -16.83
C TYR A 243 -3.73 13.84 -15.81
N ASN A 244 -3.70 13.23 -14.61
CA ASN A 244 -4.47 13.69 -13.47
C ASN A 244 -3.74 14.83 -12.75
N GLU A 245 -4.52 15.70 -12.13
CA GLU A 245 -3.99 16.79 -11.33
C GLU A 245 -3.25 16.25 -10.09
N PRO A 246 -2.05 16.78 -9.78
CA PRO A 246 -1.29 16.32 -8.64
C PRO A 246 -1.95 16.70 -7.30
N VAL A 247 -1.70 15.90 -6.28
CA VAL A 247 -2.13 16.16 -4.90
C VAL A 247 -0.91 16.50 -4.05
N LEU A 248 -0.97 17.63 -3.35
CA LEU A 248 0.02 18.06 -2.38
C LEU A 248 -0.50 17.81 -0.96
N PHE A 249 0.39 17.38 -0.10
CA PHE A 249 0.08 17.10 1.31
C PHE A 249 0.85 18.06 2.19
N PHE A 250 0.12 18.78 3.03
CA PHE A 250 0.67 19.74 3.98
C PHE A 250 0.30 19.33 5.41
N THR A 251 1.08 19.78 6.38
CA THR A 251 0.60 19.92 7.75
C THR A 251 -0.06 21.28 7.93
N ASP A 252 -0.92 21.45 8.94
CA ASP A 252 -1.50 22.75 9.29
C ASP A 252 -0.43 23.84 9.48
N LYS A 253 0.70 23.48 10.07
CA LYS A 253 1.85 24.38 10.24
C LYS A 253 2.40 24.92 8.94
N GLU A 254 2.57 24.03 7.95
CA GLU A 254 3.14 24.38 6.65
C GLU A 254 2.10 25.12 5.80
N TRP A 255 0.83 24.78 5.95
CA TRP A 255 -0.26 25.45 5.27
C TRP A 255 -0.42 26.90 5.74
N ASN A 256 -0.34 27.14 7.04
CA ASN A 256 -0.42 28.49 7.62
C ASN A 256 0.68 29.44 7.14
N LYS A 257 1.76 28.94 6.51
CA LYS A 257 2.78 29.79 5.87
C LYS A 257 2.37 30.26 4.46
N THR A 258 1.28 29.72 3.91
CA THR A 258 0.86 30.02 2.52
C THR A 258 0.02 31.29 2.43
N ASP A 259 -0.48 31.83 3.53
CA ASP A 259 -1.44 32.95 3.61
C ASP A 259 -2.73 32.71 2.78
N LEU A 260 -3.11 31.44 2.58
CA LEU A 260 -4.32 31.06 1.86
C LEU A 260 -5.48 30.84 2.82
N ASP A 261 -6.56 31.59 2.64
CA ASP A 261 -7.67 31.67 3.59
C ASP A 261 -8.75 30.59 3.47
N SER A 262 -8.87 29.89 2.36
CA SER A 262 -10.02 29.01 2.13
C SER A 262 -9.64 27.54 2.01
N VAL A 263 -9.88 26.80 3.07
CA VAL A 263 -9.74 25.35 3.08
C VAL A 263 -11.09 24.74 3.44
N MET A 264 -11.64 23.88 2.57
CA MET A 264 -12.84 23.11 2.86
C MET A 264 -12.45 21.80 3.53
N SER A 265 -13.25 21.30 4.47
CA SER A 265 -12.99 19.97 5.03
C SER A 265 -13.34 18.87 4.02
N ASP A 266 -12.37 18.00 3.78
CA ASP A 266 -12.52 16.79 2.99
C ASP A 266 -13.02 15.62 3.86
N SER A 267 -12.46 15.51 5.07
CA SER A 267 -12.83 14.47 6.03
C SER A 267 -12.74 14.98 7.46
N LEU A 268 -13.71 14.58 8.28
CA LEU A 268 -13.70 14.81 9.73
C LEU A 268 -13.74 13.48 10.47
N PHE A 269 -12.93 13.38 11.52
CA PHE A 269 -12.85 12.25 12.45
C PHE A 269 -13.23 12.73 13.82
N ILE A 270 -14.46 12.48 14.25
CA ILE A 270 -15.00 12.90 15.54
C ILE A 270 -14.93 11.73 16.49
N LYS A 271 -14.09 11.83 17.50
CA LYS A 271 -13.95 10.81 18.52
C LYS A 271 -14.71 11.21 19.78
N TYR A 272 -15.48 10.28 20.31
CA TYR A 272 -16.27 10.48 21.52
C TYR A 272 -15.53 10.03 22.76
N ASN A 273 -15.90 10.62 23.91
CA ASN A 273 -15.52 10.10 25.21
C ASN A 273 -16.17 8.73 25.45
N ARG A 274 -15.53 7.88 26.29
CA ARG A 274 -15.97 6.49 26.50
C ARG A 274 -17.37 6.32 27.07
N ASN A 275 -17.92 7.37 27.72
CA ASN A 275 -19.20 7.31 28.45
C ASN A 275 -20.34 8.02 27.72
N ILE A 276 -20.17 8.33 26.44
CA ILE A 276 -21.22 8.98 25.65
C ILE A 276 -22.48 8.13 25.60
N SER A 277 -23.64 8.73 25.86
CA SER A 277 -24.94 8.06 25.75
C SER A 277 -25.40 7.94 24.29
N ASP A 278 -26.30 6.99 24.04
CA ASP A 278 -26.84 6.82 22.69
C ASP A 278 -27.68 8.02 22.22
N ASP A 279 -28.33 8.72 23.13
CA ASP A 279 -29.07 9.96 22.83
C ASP A 279 -28.11 11.09 22.40
N GLU A 280 -26.94 11.19 23.01
CA GLU A 280 -25.91 12.16 22.62
C GLU A 280 -25.28 11.82 21.29
N LYS A 281 -25.01 10.53 21.00
CA LYS A 281 -24.56 10.08 19.69
C LYS A 281 -25.56 10.44 18.60
N LEU A 282 -26.85 10.22 18.88
CA LEU A 282 -27.93 10.55 17.95
C LEU A 282 -28.04 12.06 17.72
N TYR A 283 -27.95 12.85 18.81
CA TYR A 283 -27.90 14.31 18.74
C TYR A 283 -26.74 14.79 17.85
N ASN A 284 -25.53 14.32 18.11
CA ASN A 284 -24.35 14.70 17.36
C ASN A 284 -24.48 14.38 15.87
N ARG A 285 -24.94 13.16 15.54
CA ARG A 285 -25.18 12.75 14.15
C ARG A 285 -26.24 13.61 13.46
N LYS A 286 -27.32 13.92 14.17
CA LYS A 286 -28.39 14.78 13.66
C LYS A 286 -27.88 16.21 13.42
N TYR A 287 -27.17 16.77 14.40
CA TYR A 287 -26.56 18.10 14.29
C TYR A 287 -25.67 18.22 13.05
N ILE A 288 -24.77 17.24 12.85
CA ILE A 288 -23.86 17.20 11.70
C ILE A 288 -24.65 17.16 10.38
N ASN A 289 -25.61 16.24 10.25
CA ASN A 289 -26.38 16.09 9.01
C ASN A 289 -27.24 17.29 8.70
N GLU A 290 -27.78 18.00 9.69
CA GLU A 290 -28.68 19.14 9.50
C GLU A 290 -27.93 20.48 9.35
N ASN A 291 -26.78 20.63 9.97
CA ASN A 291 -26.12 21.94 10.08
C ASN A 291 -24.78 22.03 9.34
N LEU A 292 -24.08 20.92 9.16
CA LEU A 292 -22.74 20.95 8.57
C LEU A 292 -22.66 20.37 7.16
N SER A 293 -23.71 19.73 6.68
CA SER A 293 -23.64 18.96 5.45
C SER A 293 -24.44 19.56 4.32
N VAL A 294 -23.83 19.67 3.14
CA VAL A 294 -24.53 19.85 1.86
C VAL A 294 -24.53 18.55 1.04
N LEU A 295 -23.46 17.77 1.10
CA LEU A 295 -23.29 16.53 0.32
C LEU A 295 -22.56 15.43 1.10
N SER A 296 -22.55 15.50 2.42
CA SER A 296 -21.73 14.62 3.25
C SER A 296 -22.54 13.50 3.88
N PHE A 297 -21.83 12.47 4.25
CA PHE A 297 -22.36 11.36 5.03
C PHE A 297 -21.59 11.27 6.36
N ALA A 298 -22.34 11.04 7.44
CA ALA A 298 -21.79 10.77 8.75
C ALA A 298 -22.04 9.31 9.12
N ILE A 299 -20.98 8.54 9.32
CA ILE A 299 -21.02 7.11 9.58
C ILE A 299 -20.32 6.81 10.90
N GLN A 300 -20.91 5.96 11.74
CA GLN A 300 -20.29 5.52 12.99
C GLN A 300 -19.06 4.68 12.74
N PHE A 301 -18.00 4.86 13.53
CA PHE A 301 -16.79 4.04 13.45
C PHE A 301 -17.08 2.56 13.61
N SER A 302 -18.00 2.19 14.49
CA SER A 302 -18.42 0.78 14.69
C SER A 302 -19.01 0.17 13.42
N GLN A 303 -19.79 0.92 12.64
CA GLN A 303 -20.34 0.46 11.36
C GLN A 303 -19.23 0.29 10.33
N LEU A 304 -18.36 1.31 10.18
CA LEU A 304 -17.19 1.21 9.29
C LEU A 304 -16.30 0.04 9.66
N ASN A 305 -16.06 -0.17 10.95
CA ASN A 305 -15.22 -1.26 11.44
C ASN A 305 -15.82 -2.64 11.10
N ASN A 306 -17.10 -2.85 11.39
CA ASN A 306 -17.79 -4.12 11.14
C ASN A 306 -17.80 -4.46 9.64
N ASN A 307 -18.13 -3.48 8.79
CA ASN A 307 -18.14 -3.68 7.34
C ASN A 307 -16.71 -3.92 6.83
N SER A 308 -15.72 -3.18 7.34
CA SER A 308 -14.32 -3.34 6.97
C SER A 308 -13.80 -4.73 7.32
N GLN A 309 -14.09 -5.21 8.53
CA GLN A 309 -13.75 -6.56 8.96
C GLN A 309 -14.39 -7.60 8.03
N THR A 310 -15.67 -7.42 7.73
CA THR A 310 -16.40 -8.34 6.85
C THR A 310 -15.76 -8.41 5.46
N ILE A 311 -15.42 -7.26 4.87
CA ILE A 311 -14.80 -7.19 3.53
C ILE A 311 -13.40 -7.81 3.56
N VAL A 312 -12.54 -7.38 4.49
CA VAL A 312 -11.14 -7.85 4.55
C VAL A 312 -11.07 -9.34 4.86
N TYR A 313 -11.83 -9.82 5.85
CA TYR A 313 -11.80 -11.22 6.23
C TYR A 313 -12.54 -12.14 5.27
N ARG A 314 -13.63 -11.70 4.61
CA ARG A 314 -14.33 -12.48 3.58
C ARG A 314 -13.38 -12.84 2.44
N GLU A 315 -12.65 -11.88 1.91
CA GLU A 315 -11.68 -12.13 0.85
C GLU A 315 -10.55 -13.06 1.32
N LEU A 316 -10.02 -12.82 2.52
CA LEU A 316 -8.98 -13.67 3.09
C LEU A 316 -9.47 -15.10 3.33
N TYR A 317 -10.65 -15.29 3.91
CA TYR A 317 -11.22 -16.63 4.16
C TYR A 317 -11.58 -17.37 2.86
N THR A 318 -11.86 -16.68 1.78
CA THR A 318 -12.18 -17.31 0.49
C THR A 318 -10.92 -17.71 -0.27
N LEU A 319 -9.92 -16.83 -0.35
CA LEU A 319 -8.71 -17.05 -1.16
C LEU A 319 -7.64 -17.86 -0.42
N MET A 320 -7.44 -17.62 0.87
CA MET A 320 -6.37 -18.22 1.65
C MET A 320 -6.41 -19.75 1.70
N PRO A 321 -7.55 -20.44 1.92
CA PRO A 321 -7.58 -21.89 1.91
C PRO A 321 -7.14 -22.50 0.58
N ILE A 322 -7.57 -21.92 -0.53
CA ILE A 322 -7.21 -22.38 -1.88
C ILE A 322 -5.71 -22.21 -2.11
N MET A 323 -5.18 -21.04 -1.81
CA MET A 323 -3.75 -20.75 -1.97
C MET A 323 -2.89 -21.61 -1.03
N CYS A 324 -3.33 -21.81 0.22
CA CYS A 324 -2.66 -22.71 1.17
C CYS A 324 -2.65 -24.17 0.67
N ALA A 325 -3.76 -24.65 0.09
CA ALA A 325 -3.82 -25.98 -0.49
C ALA A 325 -2.85 -26.16 -1.65
N ILE A 326 -2.81 -25.20 -2.58
CA ILE A 326 -1.85 -25.20 -3.71
C ILE A 326 -0.41 -25.15 -3.17
N TYR A 327 -0.14 -24.28 -2.21
CA TYR A 327 1.18 -24.13 -1.59
C TYR A 327 1.65 -25.43 -0.94
N LEU A 328 0.80 -26.09 -0.14
CA LEU A 328 1.09 -27.36 0.49
C LEU A 328 1.33 -28.47 -0.53
N LEU A 329 0.52 -28.55 -1.59
CA LEU A 329 0.71 -29.50 -2.69
C LEU A 329 2.09 -29.39 -3.35
N VAL A 330 2.49 -28.17 -3.71
CA VAL A 330 3.80 -27.92 -4.35
C VAL A 330 4.94 -28.20 -3.35
N LEU A 331 4.76 -27.88 -2.08
CA LEU A 331 5.75 -28.15 -1.04
C LEU A 331 5.94 -29.67 -0.83
N ILE A 332 4.86 -30.45 -0.75
CA ILE A 332 4.92 -31.91 -0.65
C ILE A 332 5.61 -32.51 -1.86
N ALA A 333 5.27 -32.02 -3.06
CA ALA A 333 5.92 -32.46 -4.29
C ALA A 333 7.43 -32.17 -4.27
N SER A 334 7.85 -31.00 -3.81
CA SER A 334 9.26 -30.61 -3.68
C SER A 334 10.02 -31.52 -2.72
N VAL A 335 9.43 -31.81 -1.55
CA VAL A 335 10.02 -32.70 -0.55
C VAL A 335 10.13 -34.13 -1.11
N SER A 336 9.10 -34.61 -1.81
CA SER A 336 9.09 -35.95 -2.41
C SER A 336 10.18 -36.12 -3.48
N VAL A 337 10.34 -35.12 -4.39
CA VAL A 337 11.40 -35.17 -5.41
C VAL A 337 12.79 -35.13 -4.77
N ASN A 338 12.92 -34.34 -3.70
CA ASN A 338 14.17 -34.27 -2.98
C ASN A 338 14.51 -35.55 -2.22
N ALA A 339 13.52 -36.26 -1.66
CA ALA A 339 13.71 -37.58 -1.05
C ALA A 339 14.24 -38.59 -2.08
N ILE A 340 13.69 -38.56 -3.32
CA ILE A 340 14.19 -39.37 -4.43
C ILE A 340 15.64 -39.02 -4.77
N ASN A 341 15.98 -37.73 -4.80
CA ASN A 341 17.35 -37.28 -5.04
C ASN A 341 18.33 -37.77 -3.96
N CYS A 342 17.93 -37.68 -2.69
CA CYS A 342 18.72 -38.22 -1.59
C CYS A 342 18.95 -39.73 -1.74
N LYS A 343 17.89 -40.50 -2.06
CA LYS A 343 18.00 -41.95 -2.31
C LYS A 343 19.00 -42.25 -3.45
N ASN A 344 18.99 -41.46 -4.52
CA ASN A 344 19.93 -41.61 -5.62
C ASN A 344 21.38 -41.25 -5.22
N ASN A 345 21.56 -40.41 -4.24
CA ASN A 345 22.88 -40.01 -3.73
C ASN A 345 23.48 -40.97 -2.70
N ILE A 346 22.69 -41.88 -2.11
CA ILE A 346 23.17 -42.83 -1.09
C ILE A 346 24.41 -43.60 -1.54
N ARG A 347 24.45 -44.03 -2.80
CA ARG A 347 25.62 -44.74 -3.34
C ARG A 347 26.89 -43.88 -3.32
N ASN A 348 26.77 -42.62 -3.66
CA ASN A 348 27.89 -41.68 -3.70
C ASN A 348 28.35 -41.37 -2.25
N GLU A 349 27.41 -41.26 -1.34
CA GLU A 349 27.67 -41.07 0.09
C GLU A 349 28.37 -42.28 0.74
N ALA A 350 27.92 -43.50 0.38
CA ALA A 350 28.57 -44.71 0.81
C ALA A 350 30.03 -44.78 0.35
N ILE A 351 30.34 -44.39 -0.89
CA ILE A 351 31.71 -44.33 -1.41
C ILE A 351 32.55 -43.32 -0.55
N LEU A 352 31.99 -42.15 -0.27
CA LEU A 352 32.67 -41.16 0.54
C LEU A 352 32.89 -41.64 1.99
N TYR A 353 31.91 -42.36 2.56
CA TYR A 353 32.00 -42.96 3.89
C TYR A 353 33.11 -44.01 3.96
N LEU A 354 33.18 -44.90 2.96
CA LEU A 354 34.24 -45.89 2.81
C LEU A 354 35.61 -45.23 2.63
N GLY A 355 35.63 -44.05 2.01
CA GLY A 355 36.83 -43.21 1.87
C GLY A 355 37.22 -42.44 3.15
N GLY A 356 36.55 -42.71 4.30
CA GLY A 356 36.88 -42.14 5.62
C GLY A 356 36.13 -40.84 5.97
N ALA A 357 35.09 -40.46 5.23
CA ALA A 357 34.26 -39.32 5.61
C ALA A 357 33.38 -39.67 6.81
N LYS A 358 33.30 -38.79 7.81
CA LYS A 358 32.44 -38.96 8.99
C LYS A 358 30.98 -38.65 8.66
N ARG A 359 30.01 -39.32 9.30
CA ARG A 359 28.56 -39.06 9.12
C ARG A 359 28.19 -37.58 9.21
N LYS A 360 28.76 -36.82 10.16
CA LYS A 360 28.56 -35.37 10.29
C LYS A 360 29.03 -34.59 9.04
N GLN A 361 30.07 -35.05 8.36
CA GLN A 361 30.57 -34.40 7.15
C GLN A 361 29.68 -34.64 5.96
N LEU A 362 29.10 -35.84 5.83
CA LEU A 362 28.11 -36.16 4.80
C LEU A 362 26.83 -35.33 4.97
N LEU A 363 26.33 -35.24 6.22
CA LEU A 363 25.21 -34.36 6.55
C LEU A 363 25.49 -32.90 6.20
N THR A 364 26.69 -32.40 6.50
CA THR A 364 27.07 -31.02 6.17
C THR A 364 27.10 -30.79 4.65
N ILE A 365 27.58 -31.77 3.88
CA ILE A 365 27.56 -31.70 2.38
C ILE A 365 26.13 -31.58 1.87
N ASN A 366 25.21 -32.41 2.38
CA ASN A 366 23.80 -32.40 1.97
C ASN A 366 23.10 -31.09 2.33
N VAL A 367 23.32 -30.58 3.55
CA VAL A 367 22.78 -29.29 3.98
C VAL A 367 23.26 -28.14 3.10
N ILE A 368 24.58 -28.09 2.82
CA ILE A 368 25.13 -27.03 1.96
C ILE A 368 24.63 -27.17 0.52
N TYR A 369 24.60 -28.38 -0.03
CA TYR A 369 24.13 -28.66 -1.39
C TYR A 369 22.66 -28.22 -1.58
N ASN A 370 21.76 -28.64 -0.70
CA ASN A 370 20.36 -28.29 -0.77
C ASN A 370 20.12 -26.82 -0.40
N GLY A 371 20.90 -26.27 0.53
CA GLY A 371 20.88 -24.86 0.87
C GLY A 371 21.25 -23.96 -0.33
N LEU A 372 22.23 -24.35 -1.14
CA LEU A 372 22.57 -23.65 -2.37
C LEU A 372 21.42 -23.65 -3.38
N ILE A 373 20.76 -24.79 -3.57
CA ILE A 373 19.60 -24.90 -4.47
C ILE A 373 18.47 -23.97 -3.97
N CYS A 374 18.18 -23.98 -2.66
CA CYS A 374 17.17 -23.11 -2.06
C CYS A 374 17.50 -21.61 -2.27
N ILE A 375 18.73 -21.20 -1.99
CA ILE A 375 19.15 -19.79 -2.09
C ILE A 375 19.05 -19.32 -3.54
N VAL A 376 19.54 -20.11 -4.50
CA VAL A 376 19.48 -19.78 -5.93
C VAL A 376 18.01 -19.68 -6.36
N SER A 377 17.15 -20.63 -5.96
CA SER A 377 15.71 -20.61 -6.28
C SER A 377 15.02 -19.39 -5.68
N LEU A 378 15.37 -19.01 -4.46
CA LEU A 378 14.82 -17.81 -3.79
C LEU A 378 15.22 -16.51 -4.53
N ILE A 379 16.48 -16.38 -4.92
CA ILE A 379 16.96 -15.20 -5.65
C ILE A 379 16.23 -15.10 -7.01
N ILE A 380 16.09 -16.22 -7.73
CA ILE A 380 15.36 -16.24 -9.00
C ILE A 380 13.90 -15.89 -8.80
N SER A 381 13.26 -16.36 -7.72
CA SER A 381 11.87 -16.06 -7.41
C SER A 381 11.64 -14.59 -7.12
N ILE A 382 12.51 -13.97 -6.31
CA ILE A 382 12.45 -12.53 -6.02
C ILE A 382 12.66 -11.72 -7.31
N ALA A 383 13.69 -12.03 -8.08
CA ALA A 383 13.97 -11.34 -9.34
C ALA A 383 12.83 -11.51 -10.35
N GLY A 384 12.30 -12.73 -10.49
CA GLY A 384 11.16 -13.04 -11.36
C GLY A 384 9.90 -12.31 -10.95
N SER A 385 9.56 -12.29 -9.65
CA SER A 385 8.40 -11.56 -9.12
C SER A 385 8.49 -10.06 -9.40
N LEU A 386 9.67 -9.46 -9.23
CA LEU A 386 9.91 -8.04 -9.54
C LEU A 386 9.79 -7.74 -11.05
N ILE A 387 10.31 -8.62 -11.89
CA ILE A 387 10.23 -8.46 -13.36
C ILE A 387 8.77 -8.56 -13.81
N PHE A 388 8.01 -9.53 -13.32
CA PHE A 388 6.60 -9.70 -13.65
C PHE A 388 5.75 -8.53 -13.15
N TYR A 389 6.05 -8.00 -11.95
CA TYR A 389 5.39 -6.80 -11.45
C TYR A 389 5.64 -5.58 -12.37
N LYS A 390 6.92 -5.33 -12.71
CA LYS A 390 7.28 -4.23 -13.62
C LYS A 390 6.72 -4.41 -15.05
N ALA A 391 6.53 -5.65 -15.49
CA ALA A 391 5.92 -5.95 -16.79
C ALA A 391 4.38 -5.84 -16.78
N GLY A 392 3.76 -5.47 -15.65
CA GLY A 392 2.31 -5.29 -15.53
C GLY A 392 1.50 -6.60 -15.55
N LEU A 393 2.13 -7.76 -15.40
CA LEU A 393 1.43 -9.05 -15.36
C LEU A 393 0.58 -9.25 -14.09
N PHE A 394 0.86 -8.48 -13.06
CA PHE A 394 0.12 -8.43 -11.80
C PHE A 394 -0.49 -7.05 -11.56
N SER A 395 -1.17 -6.49 -12.58
CA SER A 395 -1.72 -5.14 -12.55
C SER A 395 -2.69 -4.85 -11.40
N LYS A 396 -3.27 -5.90 -10.81
CA LYS A 396 -4.24 -5.80 -9.68
C LYS A 396 -3.64 -6.15 -8.32
N THR A 397 -2.35 -6.54 -8.26
CA THR A 397 -1.73 -6.98 -7.00
C THR A 397 -0.39 -6.30 -6.84
N VAL A 398 -0.25 -5.49 -5.81
CA VAL A 398 1.03 -4.89 -5.44
C VAL A 398 1.92 -5.96 -4.84
N ILE A 399 3.09 -6.21 -5.43
CA ILE A 399 4.08 -7.14 -4.86
C ILE A 399 4.93 -6.40 -3.86
N THR A 400 4.69 -6.66 -2.57
CA THR A 400 5.49 -6.12 -1.47
C THR A 400 6.61 -7.08 -1.12
N LEU A 401 7.86 -6.61 -1.19
CA LEU A 401 9.06 -7.36 -0.77
C LEU A 401 9.54 -6.94 0.62
N GLY A 402 8.61 -6.73 1.53
CA GLY A 402 8.90 -6.45 2.93
C GLY A 402 9.53 -7.64 3.67
N TRP A 403 9.79 -7.49 4.95
CA TRP A 403 10.37 -8.54 5.79
C TRP A 403 9.47 -9.79 5.92
N LYS A 404 8.13 -9.64 5.84
CA LYS A 404 7.17 -10.75 5.99
C LYS A 404 7.30 -11.82 4.91
N PRO A 405 7.24 -11.51 3.58
CA PRO A 405 7.43 -12.53 2.55
C PRO A 405 8.81 -13.18 2.61
N ILE A 406 9.87 -12.43 2.92
CA ILE A 406 11.21 -12.97 3.06
C ILE A 406 11.27 -13.97 4.21
N THR A 407 10.68 -13.64 5.36
CA THR A 407 10.64 -14.53 6.54
C THR A 407 9.91 -15.84 6.22
N ILE A 408 8.77 -15.79 5.54
CA ILE A 408 8.03 -17.00 5.14
C ILE A 408 8.86 -17.86 4.20
N CYS A 409 9.52 -17.26 3.21
CA CYS A 409 10.40 -17.99 2.31
C CYS A 409 11.59 -18.65 3.06
N LEU A 410 12.17 -17.97 4.07
CA LEU A 410 13.24 -18.52 4.89
C LEU A 410 12.75 -19.68 5.78
N ILE A 411 11.53 -19.58 6.34
CA ILE A 411 10.91 -20.68 7.09
C ILE A 411 10.76 -21.90 6.19
N VAL A 412 10.28 -21.71 4.95
CA VAL A 412 10.15 -22.80 3.98
C VAL A 412 11.50 -23.42 3.64
N CYS A 413 12.53 -22.61 3.41
CA CYS A 413 13.89 -23.10 3.20
C CYS A 413 14.35 -23.96 4.40
N ALA A 414 14.10 -23.50 5.63
CA ALA A 414 14.48 -24.22 6.84
C ALA A 414 13.73 -25.57 6.94
N VAL A 415 12.42 -25.58 6.72
CA VAL A 415 11.60 -26.80 6.72
C VAL A 415 12.06 -27.77 5.65
N TYR A 416 12.34 -27.28 4.44
CA TYR A 416 12.86 -28.09 3.34
C TYR A 416 14.20 -28.73 3.69
N ILE A 417 15.15 -27.96 4.24
CA ILE A 417 16.47 -28.49 4.63
C ILE A 417 16.34 -29.46 5.81
N LEU A 418 15.52 -29.15 6.82
CA LEU A 418 15.32 -30.02 7.98
C LEU A 418 14.64 -31.34 7.60
N SER A 419 13.70 -31.35 6.66
CA SER A 419 13.06 -32.58 6.18
C SER A 419 14.06 -33.60 5.63
N LEU A 420 15.21 -33.11 5.11
CA LEU A 420 16.28 -33.94 4.58
C LEU A 420 17.19 -34.54 5.65
N ILE A 421 17.23 -33.97 6.84
CA ILE A 421 18.05 -34.50 7.94
C ILE A 421 17.36 -35.71 8.57
N HIS A 422 16.03 -35.82 8.41
CA HIS A 422 15.22 -36.90 8.97
C HIS A 422 14.96 -38.08 8.03
N ILE A 423 15.35 -37.95 6.75
CA ILE A 423 15.34 -39.06 5.76
C ILE A 423 16.70 -39.74 5.74
#